data_21d13847864201c884be40cf186f8a3a
#
_entry.id   21d13847864201c884be40cf186f8a3a
#
_cell.length_a   1.000
_cell.length_b   1.000
_cell.length_c   1.000
_cell.angle_alpha   90.00
_cell.angle_beta   90.00
_cell.angle_gamma   90.00
#
_symmetry.space_group_name_H-M   'P 1'
#
loop_
_entity.id
_entity.type
_entity.pdbx_description
1 polymer ?
#
loop_
_entity_poly.entity_id
_entity_poly.type
_entity_poly.pdbx_seq_one_letter_code
_entity_poly.pdbx_strand_id
1 'polypeptide(L)'
;MPMFKPISENEAKGKVKEIFEEIKTARQITEVPNFWKSLANNPETLERTWTSLKQVMKKGALDPVVKELIYVAVSITNGCEYCIKSHSLSLIHI
;
A
#
# COMPACT_ATOMS: atom_id res chain seq x y z
N MET A 1 13.79 -9.24 -4.54
CA MET A 1 14.14 -8.45 -4.85
C MET A 1 14.83 -7.54 -4.07
N PRO A 2 14.67 -7.15 -3.17
CA PRO A 2 15.21 -5.97 -3.04
C PRO A 2 16.49 -5.97 -2.44
N MET A 3 17.22 -5.18 -3.06
CA MET A 3 18.49 -4.82 -2.63
C MET A 3 18.44 -3.87 -1.48
N PHE A 4 17.27 -3.36 -1.13
CA PHE A 4 17.14 -2.36 -0.08
C PHE A 4 16.57 -2.97 1.18
N LYS A 5 17.19 -2.61 2.30
CA LYS A 5 16.70 -3.04 3.60
C LYS A 5 15.45 -2.22 3.95
N PRO A 6 14.36 -2.86 4.37
CA PRO A 6 13.16 -2.11 4.75
C PRO A 6 13.44 -1.15 5.90
N ILE A 7 12.83 0.04 5.83
CA ILE A 7 12.91 1.02 6.90
C ILE A 7 11.87 0.65 7.95
N SER A 8 12.30 0.38 9.18
CA SER A 8 11.35 0.04 10.24
C SER A 8 10.54 1.26 10.66
N GLU A 9 9.40 1.03 11.29
CA GLU A 9 8.58 2.14 11.77
C GLU A 9 9.30 2.98 12.79
N ASN A 10 10.17 2.38 13.59
CA ASN A 10 10.96 3.11 14.58
C ASN A 10 11.99 4.01 13.94
N GLU A 11 12.45 3.67 12.76
CA GLU A 11 13.44 4.46 12.03
C GLU A 11 12.79 5.54 11.17
N ALA A 12 11.48 5.47 10.96
CA ALA A 12 10.77 6.41 10.11
C ALA A 12 10.75 7.80 10.72
N LYS A 13 11.05 8.80 9.90
CA LYS A 13 11.09 10.20 10.34
C LYS A 13 10.46 11.10 9.28
N GLY A 14 9.93 12.25 9.72
CA GLY A 14 9.40 13.25 8.82
C GLY A 14 8.33 12.72 7.90
N LYS A 15 8.52 12.92 6.60
CA LYS A 15 7.53 12.53 5.59
C LYS A 15 7.25 11.04 5.59
N VAL A 16 8.27 10.22 5.79
CA VAL A 16 8.12 8.77 5.82
C VAL A 16 7.20 8.35 6.97
N LYS A 17 7.40 8.95 8.14
CA LYS A 17 6.57 8.64 9.29
C LYS A 17 5.12 9.05 9.06
N GLU A 18 4.90 10.22 8.47
CA GLU A 18 3.56 10.69 8.15
C GLU A 18 2.84 9.73 7.21
N ILE A 19 3.54 9.27 6.19
CA ILE A 19 2.97 8.36 5.21
C ILE A 19 2.67 7.00 5.85
N PHE A 20 3.57 6.50 6.69
CA PHE A 20 3.34 5.24 7.39
C PHE A 20 2.09 5.30 8.27
N GLU A 21 1.89 6.40 8.99
CA GLU A 21 0.71 6.55 9.83
C GLU A 21 -0.56 6.64 8.99
N GLU A 22 -0.48 7.33 7.86
CA GLU A 22 -1.60 7.44 6.94
C GLU A 22 -1.98 6.09 6.35
N ILE A 23 -0.98 5.28 5.97
CA ILE A 23 -1.21 3.94 5.45
C ILE A 23 -1.92 3.07 6.48
N LYS A 24 -1.45 3.09 7.73
CA LYS A 24 -2.06 2.29 8.78
C LYS A 24 -3.51 2.67 9.02
N THR A 25 -3.78 3.96 9.04
CA THR A 25 -5.14 4.46 9.24
C THR A 25 -6.05 4.12 8.06
N ALA A 26 -5.57 4.37 6.85
CA ALA A 26 -6.38 4.15 5.65
C ALA A 26 -6.68 2.67 5.41
N ARG A 27 -5.73 1.79 5.73
CA ARG A 27 -5.90 0.35 5.51
C ARG A 27 -6.38 -0.39 6.75
N GLN A 28 -6.58 0.31 7.87
CA GLN A 28 -7.03 -0.28 9.13
C GLN A 28 -6.13 -1.42 9.59
N ILE A 29 -4.82 -1.18 9.57
CA ILE A 29 -3.83 -2.16 9.99
C ILE A 29 -2.96 -1.56 11.09
N THR A 30 -2.30 -2.43 11.88
CA THR A 30 -1.48 -1.99 13.01
C THR A 30 0.00 -1.86 12.66
N GLU A 31 0.42 -2.49 11.58
CA GLU A 31 1.82 -2.44 11.15
C GLU A 31 1.89 -2.13 9.67
N VAL A 32 2.92 -1.38 9.28
CA VAL A 32 3.18 -1.07 7.88
C VAL A 32 3.77 -2.31 7.21
N PRO A 33 3.18 -2.77 6.08
CA PRO A 33 3.74 -3.92 5.35
C PRO A 33 5.14 -3.63 4.81
N ASN A 34 5.92 -4.68 4.67
CA ASN A 34 7.30 -4.57 4.20
C ASN A 34 7.45 -3.91 2.83
N PHE A 35 6.45 -4.09 1.98
CA PHE A 35 6.45 -3.43 0.66
C PHE A 35 6.64 -1.91 0.82
N TRP A 36 5.86 -1.29 1.70
CA TRP A 36 5.96 0.15 1.94
C TRP A 36 7.26 0.52 2.65
N LYS A 37 7.70 -0.34 3.56
CA LYS A 37 8.97 -0.11 4.27
C LYS A 37 10.15 -0.13 3.32
N SER A 38 10.11 -0.99 2.30
CA SER A 38 11.17 -1.04 1.30
C SER A 38 11.15 0.21 0.41
N LEU A 39 9.95 0.68 0.04
CA LEU A 39 9.83 1.91 -0.73
C LEU A 39 10.32 3.13 0.04
N ALA A 40 10.28 3.07 1.36
CA ALA A 40 10.69 4.19 2.22
C ALA A 40 12.17 4.53 2.11
N ASN A 41 12.98 3.66 1.52
CA ASN A 41 14.37 3.98 1.25
C ASN A 41 14.49 5.15 0.27
N ASN A 42 13.44 5.39 -0.52
CA ASN A 42 13.34 6.58 -1.35
C ASN A 42 12.02 7.26 -1.01
N PRO A 43 12.03 8.28 -0.12
CA PRO A 43 10.81 8.93 0.33
C PRO A 43 9.94 9.50 -0.80
N GLU A 44 10.56 9.98 -1.88
CA GLU A 44 9.81 10.47 -3.03
C GLU A 44 9.01 9.36 -3.69
N THR A 45 9.64 8.20 -3.87
CA THR A 45 8.95 7.05 -4.47
C THR A 45 7.82 6.58 -3.58
N LEU A 46 8.05 6.54 -2.26
CA LEU A 46 7.02 6.17 -1.28
C LEU A 46 5.82 7.10 -1.40
N GLU A 47 6.08 8.41 -1.39
CA GLU A 47 5.01 9.40 -1.47
C GLU A 47 4.24 9.30 -2.79
N ARG A 48 4.96 9.18 -3.88
CA ARG A 48 4.36 9.10 -5.20
C ARG A 48 3.48 7.86 -5.34
N THR A 49 3.99 6.72 -4.88
CA THR A 49 3.27 5.46 -4.98
C THR A 49 2.00 5.50 -4.10
N TRP A 50 2.13 5.97 -2.88
CA TRP A 50 1.00 6.06 -1.97
C TRP A 50 -0.06 7.04 -2.47
N THR A 51 0.37 8.21 -2.97
CA THR A 51 -0.54 9.20 -3.52
C THR A 51 -1.29 8.66 -4.73
N SER A 52 -0.59 7.95 -5.62
CA SER A 52 -1.23 7.35 -6.79
C SER A 52 -2.27 6.32 -6.38
N LEU A 53 -1.94 5.48 -5.40
CA LEU A 53 -2.88 4.48 -4.91
C LEU A 53 -4.13 5.13 -4.32
N LYS A 54 -3.96 6.18 -3.52
CA LYS A 54 -5.10 6.89 -2.94
C LYS A 54 -6.00 7.47 -4.02
N GLN A 55 -5.42 8.03 -5.07
CA GLN A 55 -6.21 8.60 -6.15
C GLN A 55 -7.02 7.54 -6.88
N VAL A 56 -6.41 6.40 -7.16
CA VAL A 56 -7.10 5.30 -7.84
C VAL A 56 -8.22 4.73 -6.97
N MET A 57 -8.00 4.63 -5.66
CA MET A 57 -8.98 4.07 -4.75
C MET A 57 -10.04 5.07 -4.28
N LYS A 58 -9.90 6.32 -4.67
CA LYS A 58 -10.86 7.35 -4.31
C LYS A 58 -12.22 7.04 -4.92
N LYS A 59 -13.30 7.31 -4.17
CA LYS A 59 -14.63 7.14 -4.69
C LYS A 59 -14.80 8.01 -5.93
N GLY A 60 -15.30 7.42 -7.00
CA GLY A 60 -15.44 8.12 -8.25
C GLY A 60 -16.15 7.24 -9.26
N ALA A 61 -15.53 7.05 -10.43
CA ALA A 61 -16.13 6.31 -11.53
C ALA A 61 -16.36 4.83 -11.24
N LEU A 62 -15.55 4.21 -10.33
CA LEU A 62 -15.69 2.80 -10.03
C LEU A 62 -16.03 2.58 -8.56
N ASP A 63 -16.83 1.56 -8.32
CA ASP A 63 -17.15 1.12 -6.96
C ASP A 63 -15.89 0.58 -6.29
N PRO A 64 -15.66 0.83 -4.98
CA PRO A 64 -14.47 0.33 -4.30
C PRO A 64 -14.28 -1.18 -4.38
N VAL A 65 -15.38 -1.95 -4.34
CA VAL A 65 -15.29 -3.42 -4.45
C VAL A 65 -14.76 -3.80 -5.83
N VAL A 66 -15.25 -3.14 -6.88
CA VAL A 66 -14.79 -3.41 -8.25
C VAL A 66 -13.31 -3.08 -8.39
N LYS A 67 -12.86 -1.96 -7.82
CA LYS A 67 -11.45 -1.58 -7.88
C LYS A 67 -10.58 -2.62 -7.18
N GLU A 68 -11.00 -3.12 -6.02
CA GLU A 68 -10.23 -4.14 -5.30
C GLU A 68 -10.19 -5.45 -6.08
N LEU A 69 -11.29 -5.83 -6.72
CA LEU A 69 -11.31 -7.03 -7.56
C LEU A 69 -10.34 -6.92 -8.74
N ILE A 70 -10.26 -5.73 -9.34
CA ILE A 70 -9.31 -5.49 -10.43
C ILE A 70 -7.88 -5.63 -9.93
N TYR A 71 -7.57 -5.06 -8.77
CA TYR A 71 -6.24 -5.17 -8.18
C TYR A 71 -5.87 -6.61 -7.87
N VAL A 72 -6.80 -7.39 -7.32
CA VAL A 72 -6.55 -8.80 -7.04
C VAL A 72 -6.27 -9.56 -8.32
N ALA A 73 -7.07 -9.33 -9.36
CA ALA A 73 -6.89 -10.01 -10.65
C ALA A 73 -5.53 -9.68 -11.27
N VAL A 74 -5.12 -8.42 -11.27
CA VAL A 74 -3.83 -8.00 -11.80
C VAL A 74 -2.70 -8.58 -10.97
N SER A 75 -2.86 -8.61 -9.64
CA SER A 75 -1.84 -9.15 -8.74
C SER A 75 -1.63 -10.64 -8.96
N ILE A 76 -2.70 -11.40 -9.20
CA ILE A 76 -2.58 -12.83 -9.51
C ILE A 76 -1.80 -13.01 -10.80
N THR A 77 -2.10 -12.22 -11.82
CA THR A 77 -1.39 -12.28 -13.10
C THR A 77 0.09 -11.99 -12.92
N ASN A 78 0.44 -11.04 -12.07
CA ASN A 78 1.82 -10.63 -11.83
C ASN A 78 2.53 -11.45 -10.74
N GLY A 79 1.81 -12.33 -10.05
CA GLY A 79 2.40 -13.14 -9.00
C GLY A 79 2.76 -12.40 -7.73
N CYS A 80 2.11 -11.28 -7.46
CA CYS A 80 2.42 -10.47 -6.28
C CYS A 80 1.61 -10.94 -5.07
N GLU A 81 2.21 -11.79 -4.25
CA GLU A 81 1.54 -12.33 -3.06
C GLU A 81 1.04 -11.26 -2.10
N TYR A 82 1.88 -10.25 -1.85
CA TYR A 82 1.49 -9.17 -0.97
C TYR A 82 0.25 -8.45 -1.49
N CYS A 83 0.24 -8.14 -2.79
CA CYS A 83 -0.88 -7.42 -3.40
C CYS A 83 -2.17 -8.23 -3.31
N ILE A 84 -2.07 -9.54 -3.55
CA ILE A 84 -3.22 -10.44 -3.46
C ILE A 84 -3.79 -10.41 -2.04
N LYS A 85 -2.95 -10.58 -1.03
CA LYS A 85 -3.39 -10.58 0.36
C LYS A 85 -3.98 -9.23 0.76
N SER A 86 -3.31 -8.14 0.41
CA SER A 86 -3.72 -6.81 0.79
C SER A 86 -5.11 -6.45 0.24
N HIS A 87 -5.32 -6.68 -1.05
CA HIS A 87 -6.58 -6.30 -1.68
C HIS A 87 -7.70 -7.28 -1.37
N SER A 88 -7.37 -8.54 -1.10
CA SER A 88 -8.36 -9.51 -0.64
C SER A 88 -8.89 -9.14 0.74
N LEU A 89 -8.00 -8.65 1.63
CA LEU A 89 -8.43 -8.17 2.94
C LEU A 89 -9.31 -6.94 2.81
N SER A 90 -9.02 -6.05 1.87
CA SER A 90 -9.86 -4.88 1.61
C SER A 90 -11.26 -5.29 1.21
N LEU A 91 -11.41 -6.33 0.42
CA LEU A 91 -12.71 -6.85 0.03
C LEU A 91 -13.50 -7.35 1.24
N ILE A 92 -12.83 -7.96 2.19
CA ILE A 92 -13.48 -8.45 3.41
C ILE A 92 -14.01 -7.28 4.25
N HIS A 93 -13.30 -6.16 4.25
CA HIS A 93 -13.66 -4.99 5.06
C HIS A 93 -14.57 -3.99 4.36
N ILE A 94 -14.84 -4.17 3.11
CA ILE A 94 -15.81 -3.36 2.39
C ILE A 94 -17.21 -3.87 2.66
#